data_a60a5d9e42fb9836f70d7258ea85477e
#
_entry.id   a60a5d9e42fb9836f70d7258ea85477e
#
_cell.length_a   1.000
_cell.length_b   1.000
_cell.length_c   1.000
_cell.angle_alpha   90.00
_cell.angle_beta   90.00
_cell.angle_gamma   90.00
#
_symmetry.space_group_name_H-M   'P 1'
#
loop_
_entity.id
_entity.type
_entity.pdbx_description
1 polymer ?
#
loop_
_entity_poly.entity_id
_entity_poly.type
_entity_poly.pdbx_seq_one_letter_code
_entity_poly.pdbx_strand_id
1 'polypeptide(L)'
;MPYINYESTGYTNNHIHINSNGIQSIRCRKLDLYRAMVTVGNPSFISRQKIRDFGLARAIYDSVIEKVGTVWENIESDRTGMRLHPIYHSHVSDKKRIVSYNLGMAFAKFYAEKLLDIPNLIHVESLKELGAINFHAITGRGREPDLVGQCTNGNWHVFEAKGMSQNNLNTQIASAKQQVQRVASIRGVSPETLNGCATYFNDREILTYLQDPESKNKKVIHVNREKFVDSFYKPLFLMSDAIDKQLELRREDGLNYYSIDLEAKGLNLRVGLDEEVHDLIMQKEFSTLHSISKQKFKKYSDDLIHENYSVGLDGIVVKYRDY
;
A
#
# COMPACT_ATOMS: atom_id res chain seq x y z
N MET A 1 8.33 13.70 -15.40
CA MET A 1 7.87 12.81 -14.32
C MET A 1 8.03 11.38 -14.77
N PRO A 2 8.50 10.48 -13.90
CA PRO A 2 8.73 9.09 -14.27
C PRO A 2 7.42 8.33 -14.52
N TYR A 3 7.49 7.38 -15.44
CA TYR A 3 6.43 6.42 -15.73
C TYR A 3 6.88 5.02 -15.35
N ILE A 4 5.92 4.17 -15.02
CA ILE A 4 6.11 2.73 -14.84
C ILE A 4 5.09 2.01 -15.73
N ASN A 5 5.46 0.81 -16.17
CA ASN A 5 4.63 -0.01 -17.03
C ASN A 5 3.86 -1.04 -16.23
N TYR A 6 2.63 -1.30 -16.64
CA TYR A 6 1.85 -2.42 -16.14
C TYR A 6 1.05 -3.09 -17.26
N GLU A 7 0.81 -4.35 -17.09
CA GLU A 7 -0.07 -5.14 -17.93
C GLU A 7 -1.23 -5.68 -17.09
N SER A 8 -2.45 -5.56 -17.57
CA SER A 8 -3.65 -6.00 -16.86
C SER A 8 -4.45 -6.99 -17.66
N THR A 9 -5.01 -8.01 -17.00
CA THR A 9 -5.88 -9.02 -17.62
C THR A 9 -7.02 -9.43 -16.69
N GLY A 10 -8.18 -9.75 -17.28
CA GLY A 10 -9.35 -10.26 -16.56
C GLY A 10 -10.26 -9.19 -15.95
N TYR A 11 -9.91 -7.92 -16.01
CA TYR A 11 -10.73 -6.82 -15.51
C TYR A 11 -11.90 -6.55 -16.45
N THR A 12 -13.08 -6.32 -15.87
CA THR A 12 -14.27 -5.93 -16.61
C THR A 12 -14.29 -4.44 -16.90
N ASN A 13 -15.07 -4.00 -17.88
CA ASN A 13 -15.20 -2.59 -18.30
C ASN A 13 -15.75 -1.64 -17.21
N ASN A 14 -16.10 -2.15 -16.03
CA ASN A 14 -16.61 -1.33 -14.92
C ASN A 14 -15.49 -0.61 -14.13
N HIS A 15 -14.23 -0.94 -14.36
CA HIS A 15 -13.10 -0.29 -13.71
C HIS A 15 -12.57 0.84 -14.58
N ILE A 16 -13.02 2.06 -14.28
CA ILE A 16 -12.82 3.28 -15.08
C ILE A 16 -11.34 3.54 -15.41
N HIS A 17 -10.43 3.15 -14.52
CA HIS A 17 -8.98 3.40 -14.68
C HIS A 17 -8.21 2.23 -15.29
N ILE A 18 -8.86 1.07 -15.49
CA ILE A 18 -8.31 -0.07 -16.24
C ILE A 18 -9.15 -0.22 -17.51
N ASN A 19 -8.98 0.72 -18.44
CA ASN A 19 -9.85 0.86 -19.62
C ASN A 19 -9.69 -0.23 -20.66
N SER A 20 -8.62 -0.99 -20.61
CA SER A 20 -8.38 -2.11 -21.53
C SER A 20 -7.38 -3.09 -20.94
N ASN A 21 -7.53 -4.36 -21.25
CA ASN A 21 -6.47 -5.35 -21.02
C ASN A 21 -5.29 -5.03 -21.95
N GLY A 22 -4.06 -5.19 -21.46
CA GLY A 22 -2.84 -4.96 -22.20
C GLY A 22 -1.81 -4.12 -21.45
N ILE A 23 -0.73 -3.75 -22.15
CA ILE A 23 0.36 -2.94 -21.59
C ILE A 23 -0.03 -1.48 -21.57
N GLN A 24 0.11 -0.86 -20.42
CA GLN A 24 -0.17 0.54 -20.18
C GLN A 24 0.95 1.18 -19.36
N SER A 25 0.98 2.51 -19.33
CA SER A 25 1.92 3.27 -18.52
C SER A 25 1.19 4.22 -17.59
N ILE A 26 1.68 4.35 -16.36
CA ILE A 26 1.14 5.26 -15.36
C ILE A 26 2.25 6.06 -14.70
N ARG A 27 1.96 7.31 -14.36
CA ARG A 27 2.91 8.15 -13.59
C ARG A 27 3.07 7.62 -12.19
N CYS A 28 4.32 7.49 -11.74
CA CYS A 28 4.66 7.07 -10.40
C CYS A 28 5.92 7.80 -9.95
N ARG A 29 5.86 8.46 -8.80
CA ARG A 29 7.01 9.14 -8.19
C ARG A 29 7.52 8.35 -7.00
N LYS A 30 8.76 8.55 -6.60
CA LYS A 30 9.28 7.98 -5.35
C LYS A 30 8.43 8.37 -4.13
N LEU A 31 7.91 9.61 -4.10
CA LEU A 31 7.01 10.07 -3.04
C LEU A 31 5.72 9.25 -2.93
N ASP A 32 5.17 8.80 -4.07
CA ASP A 32 3.99 7.94 -4.08
C ASP A 32 4.30 6.56 -3.45
N LEU A 33 5.50 6.04 -3.69
CA LEU A 33 5.97 4.80 -3.08
C LEU A 33 6.32 4.97 -1.59
N TYR A 34 6.95 6.10 -1.19
CA TYR A 34 7.17 6.38 0.23
C TYR A 34 5.84 6.42 0.98
N ARG A 35 4.84 7.10 0.43
CA ARG A 35 3.49 7.15 1.01
C ARG A 35 2.87 5.75 1.13
N ALA A 36 2.98 4.92 0.11
CA ALA A 36 2.53 3.53 0.17
C ALA A 36 3.21 2.75 1.31
N MET A 37 4.51 2.97 1.54
CA MET A 37 5.28 2.29 2.58
C MET A 37 4.88 2.66 4.01
N VAL A 38 4.22 3.79 4.23
CA VAL A 38 3.75 4.20 5.57
C VAL A 38 2.72 3.22 6.11
N THR A 39 1.79 2.76 5.26
CA THR A 39 0.64 1.95 5.69
C THR A 39 0.68 0.50 5.26
N VAL A 40 1.45 0.16 4.22
CA VAL A 40 1.53 -1.21 3.71
C VAL A 40 2.69 -1.98 4.36
N GLY A 41 2.52 -3.26 4.54
CA GLY A 41 3.57 -4.18 4.97
C GLY A 41 3.07 -5.20 5.98
N ASN A 42 3.83 -6.29 6.11
CA ASN A 42 3.51 -7.37 7.01
C ASN A 42 4.07 -7.09 8.41
N PRO A 43 3.23 -6.99 9.45
CA PRO A 43 3.66 -6.76 10.83
C PRO A 43 4.50 -7.91 11.39
N SER A 44 4.38 -9.12 10.84
CA SER A 44 5.18 -10.27 11.28
C SER A 44 6.69 -10.09 11.06
N PHE A 45 7.09 -9.11 10.23
CA PHE A 45 8.50 -8.70 10.13
C PHE A 45 8.97 -7.83 11.30
N ILE A 46 8.05 -7.32 12.11
CA ILE A 46 8.40 -6.63 13.35
C ILE A 46 8.73 -7.69 14.40
N SER A 47 9.99 -7.74 14.81
CA SER A 47 10.45 -8.69 15.82
C SER A 47 9.68 -8.52 17.13
N ARG A 48 9.14 -9.62 17.69
CA ARG A 48 8.54 -9.62 19.03
C ARG A 48 9.54 -9.18 20.11
N GLN A 49 10.83 -9.46 19.91
CA GLN A 49 11.89 -8.97 20.79
C GLN A 49 11.97 -7.45 20.74
N LYS A 50 11.92 -6.85 19.54
CA LYS A 50 11.95 -5.40 19.37
C LYS A 50 10.75 -4.72 20.04
N ILE A 51 9.55 -5.33 19.94
CA ILE A 51 8.35 -4.81 20.64
C ILE A 51 8.55 -4.85 22.16
N ARG A 52 9.16 -5.93 22.67
CA ARG A 52 9.43 -6.11 24.10
C ARG A 52 10.44 -5.11 24.65
N ASP A 53 11.51 -4.88 23.88
CA ASP A 53 12.65 -4.05 24.32
C ASP A 53 12.38 -2.53 24.16
N PHE A 54 11.61 -2.15 23.13
CA PHE A 54 11.43 -0.74 22.75
C PHE A 54 9.97 -0.28 22.69
N GLY A 55 9.01 -1.18 22.89
CA GLY A 55 7.58 -0.91 22.74
C GLY A 55 7.08 -0.95 21.31
N LEU A 56 5.75 -1.08 21.17
CA LEU A 56 5.09 -1.21 19.87
C LEU A 56 5.26 0.03 19.00
N ALA A 57 5.11 1.23 19.57
CA ALA A 57 5.23 2.49 18.87
C ALA A 57 6.60 2.62 18.18
N ARG A 58 7.68 2.42 18.94
CA ARG A 58 9.05 2.46 18.42
C ARG A 58 9.30 1.38 17.36
N ALA A 59 8.82 0.17 17.58
CA ALA A 59 8.98 -0.92 16.62
C ALA A 59 8.30 -0.63 15.28
N ILE A 60 7.11 0.00 15.29
CA ILE A 60 6.41 0.45 14.08
C ILE A 60 7.15 1.60 13.41
N TYR A 61 7.57 2.62 14.16
CA TYR A 61 8.35 3.75 13.62
C TYR A 61 9.57 3.26 12.86
N ASP A 62 10.39 2.42 13.48
CA ASP A 62 11.59 1.88 12.87
C ASP A 62 11.27 1.02 11.63
N SER A 63 10.16 0.26 11.65
CA SER A 63 9.73 -0.52 10.50
C SER A 63 9.31 0.37 9.32
N VAL A 64 8.65 1.50 9.57
CA VAL A 64 8.31 2.48 8.52
C VAL A 64 9.58 3.11 7.95
N ILE A 65 10.52 3.53 8.80
CA ILE A 65 11.83 4.06 8.38
C ILE A 65 12.57 3.05 7.48
N GLU A 66 12.60 1.79 7.87
CA GLU A 66 13.26 0.72 7.09
C GLU A 66 12.58 0.52 5.73
N LYS A 67 11.25 0.49 5.68
CA LYS A 67 10.48 0.34 4.44
C LYS A 67 10.66 1.54 3.50
N VAL A 68 10.59 2.76 4.01
CA VAL A 68 10.85 3.99 3.25
C VAL A 68 12.29 4.00 2.73
N GLY A 69 13.24 3.64 3.59
CA GLY A 69 14.64 3.46 3.21
C GLY A 69 14.86 2.41 2.12
N THR A 70 14.02 1.37 2.07
CA THR A 70 14.06 0.36 0.99
C THR A 70 13.80 0.98 -0.37
N VAL A 71 12.81 1.86 -0.50
CA VAL A 71 12.54 2.59 -1.76
C VAL A 71 13.69 3.54 -2.08
N TRP A 72 14.16 4.30 -1.07
CA TRP A 72 15.24 5.27 -1.24
C TRP A 72 16.50 4.65 -1.80
N GLU A 73 16.94 3.55 -1.20
CA GLU A 73 18.17 2.86 -1.58
C GLU A 73 18.06 2.11 -2.90
N ASN A 74 16.92 1.50 -3.20
CA ASN A 74 16.83 0.49 -4.25
C ASN A 74 16.06 0.91 -5.49
N ILE A 75 15.41 2.08 -5.49
CA ILE A 75 14.71 2.61 -6.66
C ILE A 75 15.43 3.86 -7.16
N GLU A 76 15.82 3.83 -8.41
CA GLU A 76 16.26 4.98 -9.17
C GLU A 76 15.11 5.49 -10.05
N SER A 77 14.97 6.81 -10.15
CA SER A 77 13.97 7.40 -11.03
C SER A 77 14.55 8.62 -11.73
N ASP A 78 14.25 8.76 -13.00
CA ASP A 78 14.59 9.91 -13.82
C ASP A 78 13.39 10.31 -14.70
N ARG A 79 13.61 11.16 -15.69
CA ARG A 79 12.54 11.61 -16.59
C ARG A 79 11.97 10.51 -17.47
N THR A 80 12.70 9.42 -17.67
CA THR A 80 12.31 8.31 -18.56
C THR A 80 11.52 7.23 -17.85
N GLY A 81 11.73 7.03 -16.55
CA GLY A 81 11.03 6.00 -15.80
C GLY A 81 11.64 5.69 -14.44
N MET A 82 11.23 4.56 -13.90
CA MET A 82 11.78 3.97 -12.68
C MET A 82 12.44 2.63 -12.98
N ARG A 83 13.54 2.35 -12.28
CA ARG A 83 14.28 1.07 -12.37
C ARG A 83 14.94 0.74 -11.04
N LEU A 84 15.47 -0.49 -10.91
CA LEU A 84 16.31 -0.83 -9.77
C LEU A 84 17.59 0.01 -9.78
N HIS A 85 17.94 0.51 -8.61
CA HIS A 85 19.26 1.13 -8.41
C HIS A 85 20.34 0.03 -8.38
N PRO A 86 21.53 0.25 -8.98
CA PRO A 86 22.62 -0.75 -9.05
C PRO A 86 23.03 -1.34 -7.69
N ILE A 87 22.87 -0.58 -6.59
CA ILE A 87 23.16 -1.07 -5.24
C ILE A 87 22.38 -2.34 -4.86
N TYR A 88 21.20 -2.55 -5.44
CA TYR A 88 20.40 -3.75 -5.20
C TYR A 88 21.20 -5.03 -5.50
N HIS A 89 22.04 -5.02 -6.54
CA HIS A 89 22.82 -6.18 -6.95
C HIS A 89 23.90 -6.58 -5.95
N SER A 90 24.40 -5.63 -5.15
CA SER A 90 25.38 -5.89 -4.08
C SER A 90 24.77 -6.54 -2.83
N HIS A 91 23.45 -6.57 -2.71
CA HIS A 91 22.80 -7.17 -1.55
C HIS A 91 22.91 -8.70 -1.56
N VAL A 92 23.06 -9.28 -0.37
CA VAL A 92 22.91 -10.73 -0.15
C VAL A 92 21.50 -11.20 -0.42
N SER A 93 21.32 -12.49 -0.69
CA SER A 93 20.03 -13.08 -1.12
C SER A 93 18.87 -12.77 -0.18
N ASP A 94 19.08 -12.84 1.14
CA ASP A 94 18.03 -12.55 2.11
C ASP A 94 17.59 -11.08 2.07
N LYS A 95 18.54 -10.15 1.93
CA LYS A 95 18.22 -8.74 1.79
C LYS A 95 17.45 -8.48 0.49
N LYS A 96 17.88 -9.09 -0.63
CA LYS A 96 17.16 -9.01 -1.91
C LYS A 96 15.71 -9.47 -1.79
N ARG A 97 15.47 -10.57 -1.06
CA ARG A 97 14.13 -11.09 -0.82
C ARG A 97 13.25 -10.09 -0.04
N ILE A 98 13.78 -9.49 1.04
CA ILE A 98 13.06 -8.50 1.85
C ILE A 98 12.77 -7.24 1.03
N VAL A 99 13.77 -6.73 0.30
CA VAL A 99 13.62 -5.57 -0.58
C VAL A 99 12.54 -5.81 -1.63
N SER A 100 12.62 -6.94 -2.36
CA SER A 100 11.63 -7.27 -3.38
C SER A 100 10.22 -7.41 -2.80
N TYR A 101 10.09 -8.03 -1.64
CA TYR A 101 8.80 -8.14 -0.93
C TYR A 101 8.23 -6.75 -0.62
N ASN A 102 9.01 -5.88 0.04
CA ASN A 102 8.56 -4.55 0.41
C ASN A 102 8.17 -3.72 -0.82
N LEU A 103 8.99 -3.73 -1.86
CA LEU A 103 8.69 -3.05 -3.12
C LEU A 103 7.41 -3.60 -3.76
N GLY A 104 7.24 -4.93 -3.81
CA GLY A 104 6.00 -5.56 -4.32
C GLY A 104 4.76 -5.08 -3.59
N MET A 105 4.82 -4.97 -2.25
CA MET A 105 3.73 -4.41 -1.44
C MET A 105 3.45 -2.93 -1.75
N ALA A 106 4.50 -2.11 -1.90
CA ALA A 106 4.34 -0.69 -2.23
C ALA A 106 3.67 -0.49 -3.60
N PHE A 107 4.09 -1.28 -4.61
CA PHE A 107 3.47 -1.22 -5.93
C PHE A 107 2.03 -1.74 -5.91
N ALA A 108 1.72 -2.80 -5.17
CA ALA A 108 0.35 -3.27 -4.99
C ALA A 108 -0.55 -2.18 -4.39
N LYS A 109 -0.10 -1.48 -3.33
CA LYS A 109 -0.82 -0.33 -2.74
C LYS A 109 -0.97 0.81 -3.74
N PHE A 110 0.09 1.13 -4.49
CA PHE A 110 0.06 2.18 -5.50
C PHE A 110 -0.98 1.89 -6.58
N TYR A 111 -0.96 0.69 -7.17
CA TYR A 111 -1.92 0.31 -8.20
C TYR A 111 -3.36 0.17 -7.68
N ALA A 112 -3.54 -0.34 -6.47
CA ALA A 112 -4.85 -0.41 -5.83
C ALA A 112 -5.49 0.98 -5.71
N GLU A 113 -4.71 1.98 -5.30
CA GLU A 113 -5.20 3.34 -5.19
C GLU A 113 -5.45 3.99 -6.57
N LYS A 114 -4.49 3.88 -7.49
CA LYS A 114 -4.53 4.58 -8.77
C LYS A 114 -5.49 3.97 -9.78
N LEU A 115 -5.69 2.67 -9.75
CA LEU A 115 -6.47 1.95 -10.76
C LEU A 115 -7.84 1.49 -10.26
N LEU A 116 -8.00 1.30 -8.94
CA LEU A 116 -9.22 0.73 -8.35
C LEU A 116 -9.84 1.64 -7.29
N ASP A 117 -9.35 2.87 -7.14
CA ASP A 117 -9.84 3.85 -6.15
C ASP A 117 -9.89 3.27 -4.70
N ILE A 118 -8.88 2.46 -4.32
CA ILE A 118 -8.79 1.81 -3.01
C ILE A 118 -7.90 2.64 -2.07
N PRO A 119 -8.45 3.51 -1.20
CA PRO A 119 -7.67 4.28 -0.24
C PRO A 119 -7.04 3.39 0.83
N ASN A 120 -7.77 2.41 1.32
CA ASN A 120 -7.35 1.57 2.44
C ASN A 120 -7.06 0.15 1.95
N LEU A 121 -5.77 -0.19 1.82
CA LEU A 121 -5.29 -1.54 1.52
C LEU A 121 -4.38 -1.99 2.66
N ILE A 122 -4.75 -3.06 3.37
CA ILE A 122 -4.13 -3.48 4.62
C ILE A 122 -3.68 -4.93 4.52
N HIS A 123 -2.54 -5.23 5.14
CA HIS A 123 -2.05 -6.60 5.25
C HIS A 123 -2.94 -7.44 6.18
N VAL A 124 -3.30 -8.62 5.72
CA VAL A 124 -4.21 -9.53 6.42
C VAL A 124 -3.70 -9.88 7.83
N GLU A 125 -2.39 -10.08 8.00
CA GLU A 125 -1.82 -10.37 9.31
C GLU A 125 -1.99 -9.20 10.29
N SER A 126 -1.88 -7.93 9.84
CA SER A 126 -2.20 -6.76 10.68
C SER A 126 -3.64 -6.78 11.18
N LEU A 127 -4.56 -7.13 10.29
CA LEU A 127 -5.98 -7.20 10.61
C LEU A 127 -6.29 -8.36 11.58
N LYS A 128 -5.60 -9.48 11.47
CA LYS A 128 -5.73 -10.61 12.41
C LYS A 128 -5.23 -10.26 13.80
N GLU A 129 -4.04 -9.67 13.90
CA GLU A 129 -3.45 -9.27 15.18
C GLU A 129 -4.35 -8.31 15.96
N LEU A 130 -5.09 -7.44 15.25
CA LEU A 130 -6.03 -6.50 15.85
C LEU A 130 -7.46 -7.06 15.99
N GLY A 131 -7.67 -8.32 15.60
CA GLY A 131 -8.99 -8.94 15.64
C GLY A 131 -10.00 -8.25 14.72
N ALA A 132 -9.52 -7.64 13.63
CA ALA A 132 -10.35 -6.95 12.65
C ALA A 132 -10.85 -7.88 11.54
N ILE A 133 -10.21 -9.04 11.35
CA ILE A 133 -10.54 -10.00 10.30
C ILE A 133 -10.53 -11.45 10.84
N ASN A 134 -11.47 -12.25 10.34
CA ASN A 134 -11.52 -13.69 10.54
C ASN A 134 -11.78 -14.42 9.23
N PHE A 135 -11.09 -15.54 9.03
CA PHE A 135 -11.24 -16.39 7.86
C PHE A 135 -11.96 -17.68 8.23
N HIS A 136 -13.02 -17.98 7.48
CA HIS A 136 -13.71 -19.27 7.55
C HIS A 136 -13.48 -20.04 6.25
N ALA A 137 -12.85 -21.19 6.35
CA ALA A 137 -12.68 -22.06 5.20
C ALA A 137 -14.01 -22.73 4.86
N ILE A 138 -14.47 -22.59 3.62
CA ILE A 138 -15.57 -23.40 3.09
C ILE A 138 -15.04 -24.79 2.74
N THR A 139 -13.88 -24.85 2.08
CA THR A 139 -13.19 -26.11 1.72
C THR A 139 -11.68 -25.95 1.72
N GLY A 140 -10.98 -26.94 2.27
CA GLY A 140 -9.53 -27.13 2.15
C GLY A 140 -8.66 -26.15 2.92
N ARG A 141 -7.40 -26.56 3.16
CA ARG A 141 -6.33 -25.72 3.70
C ARG A 141 -5.62 -24.99 2.56
N GLY A 142 -5.19 -23.74 2.79
CA GLY A 142 -4.38 -23.00 1.81
C GLY A 142 -4.02 -21.62 2.32
N ARG A 143 -3.02 -21.02 1.69
CA ARG A 143 -2.56 -19.67 2.05
C ARG A 143 -3.69 -18.66 1.85
N GLU A 144 -3.71 -17.69 2.71
CA GLU A 144 -4.58 -16.52 2.64
C GLU A 144 -3.93 -15.47 1.73
N PRO A 145 -4.73 -14.56 1.15
CA PRO A 145 -4.18 -13.44 0.39
C PRO A 145 -3.38 -12.51 1.30
N ASP A 146 -2.46 -11.76 0.74
CA ASP A 146 -1.62 -10.83 1.50
C ASP A 146 -2.42 -9.61 1.99
N LEU A 147 -3.31 -9.06 1.17
CA LEU A 147 -3.94 -7.76 1.41
C LEU A 147 -5.45 -7.79 1.15
N VAL A 148 -6.17 -6.99 1.93
CA VAL A 148 -7.60 -6.71 1.74
C VAL A 148 -7.80 -5.19 1.74
N GLY A 149 -8.64 -4.68 0.84
CA GLY A 149 -8.95 -3.26 0.73
C GLY A 149 -10.41 -2.97 0.44
N GLN A 150 -10.80 -1.74 0.69
CA GLN A 150 -12.13 -1.23 0.36
C GLN A 150 -11.99 0.02 -0.52
N CYS A 151 -12.66 0.05 -1.67
CA CYS A 151 -12.64 1.22 -2.56
C CYS A 151 -13.57 2.33 -2.07
N THR A 152 -13.47 3.50 -2.70
CA THR A 152 -14.29 4.67 -2.36
C THR A 152 -15.80 4.46 -2.57
N ASN A 153 -16.19 3.45 -3.33
CA ASN A 153 -17.60 3.05 -3.49
C ASN A 153 -18.07 2.03 -2.43
N GLY A 154 -17.19 1.62 -1.51
CA GLY A 154 -17.49 0.67 -0.45
C GLY A 154 -17.34 -0.80 -0.82
N ASN A 155 -16.93 -1.13 -2.05
CA ASN A 155 -16.70 -2.51 -2.49
C ASN A 155 -15.38 -3.05 -1.98
N TRP A 156 -15.33 -4.36 -1.77
CA TRP A 156 -14.16 -5.06 -1.24
C TRP A 156 -13.30 -5.62 -2.37
N HIS A 157 -11.99 -5.55 -2.15
CA HIS A 157 -10.97 -6.04 -3.06
C HIS A 157 -9.95 -6.87 -2.30
N VAL A 158 -9.36 -7.84 -2.98
CA VAL A 158 -8.33 -8.73 -2.43
C VAL A 158 -7.09 -8.65 -3.29
N PHE A 159 -5.92 -8.63 -2.66
CA PHE A 159 -4.63 -8.61 -3.36
C PHE A 159 -3.69 -9.69 -2.83
N GLU A 160 -2.97 -10.28 -3.74
CA GLU A 160 -1.74 -11.02 -3.47
C GLU A 160 -0.60 -10.30 -4.18
N ALA A 161 0.40 -9.85 -3.42
CA ALA A 161 1.51 -9.06 -3.92
C ALA A 161 2.78 -9.91 -4.04
N LYS A 162 3.42 -9.86 -5.21
CA LYS A 162 4.70 -10.51 -5.47
C LYS A 162 5.69 -9.50 -6.03
N GLY A 163 6.82 -9.37 -5.37
CA GLY A 163 7.96 -8.60 -5.87
C GLY A 163 9.10 -9.54 -6.28
N MET A 164 9.68 -9.34 -7.45
CA MET A 164 10.72 -10.22 -7.96
C MET A 164 11.78 -9.46 -8.76
N SER A 165 13.02 -9.95 -8.68
CA SER A 165 14.16 -9.45 -9.47
C SER A 165 14.63 -10.43 -10.52
N GLN A 166 14.06 -11.63 -10.57
CA GLN A 166 14.32 -12.64 -11.60
C GLN A 166 13.09 -12.76 -12.48
N ASN A 167 13.31 -13.02 -13.77
CA ASN A 167 12.22 -13.16 -14.74
C ASN A 167 11.54 -14.54 -14.61
N ASN A 168 10.78 -14.71 -13.54
CA ASN A 168 9.91 -15.87 -13.32
C ASN A 168 8.44 -15.47 -13.21
N LEU A 169 8.08 -14.42 -13.91
CA LEU A 169 6.82 -13.71 -13.82
C LEU A 169 5.58 -14.62 -13.97
N ASN A 170 5.57 -15.49 -14.99
CA ASN A 170 4.45 -16.40 -15.23
C ASN A 170 4.18 -17.31 -14.01
N THR A 171 5.22 -17.78 -13.35
CA THR A 171 5.09 -18.61 -12.14
C THR A 171 4.55 -17.80 -10.97
N GLN A 172 5.03 -16.58 -10.79
CA GLN A 172 4.63 -15.73 -9.67
C GLN A 172 3.19 -15.22 -9.84
N ILE A 173 2.79 -14.79 -11.03
CA ILE A 173 1.40 -14.36 -11.27
C ILE A 173 0.43 -15.54 -11.15
N ALA A 174 0.80 -16.73 -11.62
CA ALA A 174 -0.01 -17.93 -11.44
C ALA A 174 -0.18 -18.30 -9.95
N SER A 175 0.89 -18.16 -9.15
CA SER A 175 0.83 -18.35 -7.70
C SER A 175 -0.06 -17.31 -7.02
N ALA A 176 0.07 -16.03 -7.36
CA ALA A 176 -0.76 -14.96 -6.84
C ALA A 176 -2.25 -15.20 -7.17
N LYS A 177 -2.55 -15.51 -8.43
CA LYS A 177 -3.89 -15.88 -8.88
C LYS A 177 -4.51 -17.01 -8.04
N GLN A 178 -3.77 -18.08 -7.79
CA GLN A 178 -4.25 -19.22 -7.02
C GLN A 178 -4.63 -18.84 -5.57
N GLN A 179 -3.95 -17.87 -4.98
CA GLN A 179 -4.22 -17.43 -3.61
C GLN A 179 -5.48 -16.57 -3.55
N VAL A 180 -5.60 -15.55 -4.40
CA VAL A 180 -6.77 -14.64 -4.40
C VAL A 180 -8.06 -15.35 -4.83
N GLN A 181 -8.01 -16.30 -5.77
CA GLN A 181 -9.17 -17.07 -6.23
C GLN A 181 -9.89 -17.86 -5.12
N ARG A 182 -9.25 -18.05 -3.98
CA ARG A 182 -9.83 -18.78 -2.83
C ARG A 182 -10.87 -17.96 -2.07
N VAL A 183 -10.89 -16.66 -2.23
CA VAL A 183 -11.84 -15.79 -1.52
C VAL A 183 -13.18 -15.83 -2.24
N ALA A 184 -14.21 -16.27 -1.52
CA ALA A 184 -15.59 -16.35 -2.01
C ALA A 184 -16.34 -15.05 -1.72
N SER A 185 -16.23 -14.55 -0.49
CA SER A 185 -16.92 -13.35 -0.06
C SER A 185 -16.21 -12.65 1.07
N ILE A 186 -16.46 -11.35 1.18
CA ILE A 186 -16.08 -10.50 2.31
C ILE A 186 -17.35 -9.89 2.87
N ARG A 187 -17.66 -10.15 4.15
CA ARG A 187 -18.91 -9.73 4.79
C ARG A 187 -20.18 -10.18 4.04
N GLY A 188 -20.14 -11.37 3.42
CA GLY A 188 -21.26 -11.93 2.68
C GLY A 188 -21.43 -11.41 1.24
N VAL A 189 -20.55 -10.51 0.79
CA VAL A 189 -20.57 -9.96 -0.58
C VAL A 189 -19.34 -10.46 -1.33
N SER A 190 -19.49 -10.83 -2.61
CA SER A 190 -18.36 -11.16 -3.47
C SER A 190 -17.41 -9.98 -3.60
N PRO A 191 -16.09 -10.17 -3.51
CA PRO A 191 -15.14 -9.10 -3.83
C PRO A 191 -15.38 -8.59 -5.24
N GLU A 192 -15.22 -7.28 -5.45
CA GLU A 192 -15.32 -6.68 -6.78
C GLU A 192 -14.18 -7.15 -7.67
N THR A 193 -12.96 -7.25 -7.12
CA THR A 193 -11.81 -7.83 -7.80
C THR A 193 -10.97 -8.72 -6.89
N LEU A 194 -10.31 -9.70 -7.52
CA LEU A 194 -9.36 -10.64 -6.90
C LEU A 194 -7.99 -10.44 -7.55
N ASN A 195 -7.17 -9.52 -7.03
CA ASN A 195 -5.99 -9.04 -7.73
C ASN A 195 -4.74 -9.88 -7.43
N GLY A 196 -4.27 -10.65 -8.41
CA GLY A 196 -2.89 -11.10 -8.45
C GLY A 196 -2.03 -9.93 -8.95
N CYS A 197 -1.08 -9.46 -8.14
CA CYS A 197 -0.20 -8.35 -8.46
C CYS A 197 1.26 -8.83 -8.38
N ALA A 198 1.94 -8.92 -9.52
CA ALA A 198 3.33 -9.36 -9.60
C ALA A 198 4.19 -8.27 -10.23
N THR A 199 5.14 -7.71 -9.48
CA THR A 199 6.02 -6.64 -9.96
C THR A 199 7.43 -7.19 -10.18
N TYR A 200 7.91 -7.06 -11.41
CA TYR A 200 9.26 -7.40 -11.82
C TYR A 200 10.13 -6.15 -11.82
N PHE A 201 11.25 -6.24 -11.12
CA PHE A 201 12.22 -5.17 -11.01
C PHE A 201 13.50 -5.55 -11.76
N ASN A 202 13.93 -4.70 -12.68
CA ASN A 202 15.23 -4.84 -13.34
C ASN A 202 15.93 -3.48 -13.50
N ASP A 203 17.11 -3.48 -14.11
CA ASP A 203 17.95 -2.27 -14.25
C ASP A 203 17.45 -1.31 -15.34
N ARG A 204 16.45 -1.71 -16.10
CA ARG A 204 15.92 -0.93 -17.21
C ARG A 204 14.57 -0.33 -16.89
N GLU A 205 13.70 -1.14 -16.25
CA GLU A 205 12.32 -0.77 -16.00
C GLU A 205 11.72 -1.52 -14.81
N ILE A 206 10.57 -1.04 -14.36
CA ILE A 206 9.69 -1.74 -13.43
C ILE A 206 8.42 -2.06 -14.19
N LEU A 207 8.08 -3.35 -14.23
CA LEU A 207 6.89 -3.84 -14.92
C LEU A 207 6.01 -4.63 -13.95
N THR A 208 4.75 -4.26 -13.86
CA THR A 208 3.78 -4.95 -12.99
C THR A 208 2.72 -5.66 -13.82
N TYR A 209 2.42 -6.89 -13.43
CA TYR A 209 1.32 -7.67 -13.97
C TYR A 209 0.18 -7.73 -12.96
N LEU A 210 -1.00 -7.34 -13.42
CA LEU A 210 -2.23 -7.34 -12.65
C LEU A 210 -3.21 -8.32 -13.29
N GLN A 211 -3.73 -9.25 -12.52
CA GLN A 211 -4.70 -10.22 -13.00
C GLN A 211 -5.89 -10.32 -12.06
N ASP A 212 -7.10 -10.16 -12.60
CA ASP A 212 -8.36 -10.39 -11.89
C ASP A 212 -8.99 -11.72 -12.33
N PRO A 213 -8.72 -12.83 -11.62
CA PRO A 213 -9.28 -14.13 -11.97
C PRO A 213 -10.67 -14.34 -11.35
N GLU A 214 -11.46 -15.21 -11.94
CA GLU A 214 -12.70 -15.68 -11.34
C GLU A 214 -12.47 -16.39 -9.99
N SER A 215 -13.41 -16.17 -9.04
CA SER A 215 -13.36 -16.82 -7.74
C SER A 215 -13.60 -18.34 -7.83
N LYS A 216 -12.92 -19.09 -6.97
CA LYS A 216 -13.14 -20.54 -6.76
C LYS A 216 -13.93 -20.84 -5.49
N ASN A 217 -14.48 -19.82 -4.83
CA ASN A 217 -15.41 -19.90 -3.72
C ASN A 217 -14.98 -20.83 -2.56
N LYS A 218 -13.77 -20.64 -2.03
CA LYS A 218 -13.20 -21.53 -0.97
C LYS A 218 -13.17 -20.94 0.44
N LYS A 219 -13.21 -19.62 0.57
CA LYS A 219 -13.08 -18.92 1.86
C LYS A 219 -14.03 -17.76 1.98
N VAL A 220 -14.60 -17.59 3.15
CA VAL A 220 -15.36 -16.40 3.55
C VAL A 220 -14.52 -15.57 4.50
N ILE A 221 -14.52 -14.27 4.30
CA ILE A 221 -13.80 -13.31 5.13
C ILE A 221 -14.82 -12.46 5.89
N HIS A 222 -14.71 -12.45 7.22
CA HIS A 222 -15.46 -11.54 8.08
C HIS A 222 -14.56 -10.38 8.49
N VAL A 223 -14.99 -9.15 8.22
CA VAL A 223 -14.25 -7.92 8.55
C VAL A 223 -15.09 -7.05 9.48
N ASN A 224 -14.50 -6.62 10.58
CA ASN A 224 -15.05 -5.54 11.39
C ASN A 224 -14.58 -4.22 10.76
N ARG A 225 -15.52 -3.42 10.23
CA ARG A 225 -15.21 -2.21 9.46
C ARG A 225 -14.52 -1.13 10.29
N GLU A 226 -14.95 -0.92 11.53
CA GLU A 226 -14.36 0.09 12.40
C GLU A 226 -12.91 -0.26 12.70
N LYS A 227 -12.66 -1.50 13.13
CA LYS A 227 -11.31 -2.00 13.37
C LYS A 227 -10.45 -2.01 12.11
N PHE A 228 -11.04 -2.23 10.93
CA PHE A 228 -10.34 -2.19 9.66
C PHE A 228 -9.80 -0.78 9.40
N VAL A 229 -10.63 0.26 9.52
CA VAL A 229 -10.21 1.65 9.33
C VAL A 229 -9.20 2.07 10.40
N ASP A 230 -9.47 1.76 11.67
CA ASP A 230 -8.55 2.04 12.78
C ASP A 230 -7.17 1.40 12.52
N SER A 231 -7.15 0.14 12.09
CA SER A 231 -5.91 -0.58 11.76
C SER A 231 -5.07 0.09 10.68
N PHE A 232 -5.73 0.74 9.72
CA PHE A 232 -5.05 1.41 8.61
C PHE A 232 -4.28 2.65 9.08
N TYR A 233 -4.91 3.48 9.92
CA TYR A 233 -4.30 4.73 10.35
C TYR A 233 -3.44 4.62 11.62
N LYS A 234 -3.62 3.55 12.39
CA LYS A 234 -2.89 3.31 13.64
C LYS A 234 -1.36 3.46 13.54
N PRO A 235 -0.67 2.98 12.47
CA PRO A 235 0.76 3.17 12.34
C PRO A 235 1.19 4.64 12.38
N LEU A 236 0.41 5.56 11.80
CA LEU A 236 0.73 6.98 11.76
C LEU A 236 0.69 7.61 13.17
N PHE A 237 -0.33 7.29 13.96
CA PHE A 237 -0.43 7.77 15.34
C PHE A 237 0.67 7.17 16.22
N LEU A 238 0.95 5.87 16.10
CA LEU A 238 2.02 5.22 16.85
C LEU A 238 3.42 5.76 16.50
N MET A 239 3.62 6.25 15.27
CA MET A 239 4.89 6.90 14.93
C MET A 239 5.10 8.21 15.70
N SER A 240 4.08 8.99 15.97
CA SER A 240 4.19 10.19 16.81
C SER A 240 4.53 9.85 18.25
N ASP A 241 3.89 8.83 18.80
CA ASP A 241 4.17 8.34 20.17
C ASP A 241 5.63 7.85 20.30
N ALA A 242 6.17 7.24 19.24
CA ALA A 242 7.53 6.67 19.24
C ALA A 242 8.66 7.71 19.41
N ILE A 243 8.39 8.95 19.06
CA ILE A 243 9.36 10.07 19.11
C ILE A 243 9.00 11.12 20.17
N ASP A 244 8.03 10.82 21.04
CA ASP A 244 7.52 11.73 22.07
C ASP A 244 7.14 13.11 21.51
N LYS A 245 6.61 13.14 20.28
CA LYS A 245 6.13 14.35 19.62
C LYS A 245 4.66 14.19 19.27
N GLN A 246 3.91 15.23 19.51
CA GLN A 246 2.56 15.33 19.00
C GLN A 246 2.60 15.61 17.49
N LEU A 247 1.57 15.14 16.78
CA LEU A 247 1.35 15.53 15.40
C LEU A 247 1.13 17.05 15.34
N GLU A 248 1.94 17.75 14.54
CA GLU A 248 1.84 19.20 14.38
C GLU A 248 0.96 19.56 13.20
N LEU A 249 -0.01 20.44 13.41
CA LEU A 249 -0.84 20.97 12.33
C LEU A 249 0.00 21.88 11.43
N ARG A 250 0.04 21.56 10.16
CA ARG A 250 0.69 22.33 9.09
C ARG A 250 -0.35 22.86 8.12
N ARG A 251 -0.13 24.10 7.67
CA ARG A 251 -0.93 24.76 6.64
C ARG A 251 0.00 25.30 5.58
N GLU A 252 0.24 24.51 4.55
CA GLU A 252 1.18 24.82 3.49
C GLU A 252 0.73 24.23 2.15
N ASP A 253 1.07 24.88 1.05
CA ASP A 253 0.74 24.44 -0.31
C ASP A 253 -0.76 24.18 -0.56
N GLY A 254 -1.64 24.89 0.18
CA GLY A 254 -3.09 24.68 0.11
C GLY A 254 -3.59 23.40 0.81
N LEU A 255 -2.74 22.74 1.57
CA LEU A 255 -3.05 21.57 2.39
C LEU A 255 -3.06 21.94 3.86
N ASN A 256 -4.00 21.37 4.60
CA ASN A 256 -4.02 21.37 6.06
C ASN A 256 -3.85 19.92 6.50
N TYR A 257 -2.82 19.63 7.28
CA TYR A 257 -2.54 18.26 7.70
C TYR A 257 -1.74 18.20 9.00
N TYR A 258 -2.03 17.21 9.82
CA TYR A 258 -1.23 16.87 11.00
C TYR A 258 -0.05 16.02 10.61
N SER A 259 1.17 16.34 11.06
CA SER A 259 2.38 15.68 10.57
C SER A 259 3.48 15.48 11.58
N ILE A 260 4.36 14.54 11.27
CA ILE A 260 5.66 14.32 11.91
C ILE A 260 6.78 14.33 10.86
N ASP A 261 7.98 14.65 11.28
CA ASP A 261 9.17 14.55 10.46
C ASP A 261 9.85 13.19 10.63
N LEU A 262 10.20 12.55 9.52
CA LEU A 262 10.92 11.29 9.47
C LEU A 262 12.31 11.49 8.87
N GLU A 263 13.32 10.96 9.53
CA GLU A 263 14.68 10.93 9.03
C GLU A 263 15.12 9.48 8.78
N ALA A 264 15.40 9.15 7.53
CA ALA A 264 15.78 7.82 7.11
C ALA A 264 17.00 7.88 6.18
N LYS A 265 18.18 7.49 6.66
CA LYS A 265 19.39 7.33 5.84
C LYS A 265 19.72 8.53 4.94
N GLY A 266 19.59 9.76 5.46
CA GLY A 266 19.81 11.00 4.71
C GLY A 266 18.59 11.46 3.89
N LEU A 267 17.48 10.74 3.94
CA LEU A 267 16.21 11.17 3.41
C LEU A 267 15.39 11.84 4.51
N ASN A 268 15.05 13.10 4.29
CA ASN A 268 14.20 13.87 5.20
C ASN A 268 12.79 13.98 4.61
N LEU A 269 11.83 13.37 5.27
CA LEU A 269 10.43 13.40 4.87
C LEU A 269 9.57 13.99 5.98
N ARG A 270 8.50 14.62 5.57
CA ARG A 270 7.35 14.91 6.43
C ARG A 270 6.22 13.95 6.05
N VAL A 271 5.67 13.26 7.03
CA VAL A 271 4.54 12.35 6.84
C VAL A 271 3.39 12.86 7.69
N GLY A 272 2.23 12.98 7.08
CA GLY A 272 1.06 13.53 7.75
C GLY A 272 -0.26 12.94 7.28
N LEU A 273 -1.31 13.42 7.92
CA LEU A 273 -2.70 13.07 7.66
C LEU A 273 -3.51 14.35 7.51
N ASP A 274 -4.29 14.44 6.45
CA ASP A 274 -5.21 15.56 6.24
C ASP A 274 -6.03 15.87 7.51
N GLU A 275 -6.21 17.17 7.82
CA GLU A 275 -6.87 17.65 9.04
C GLU A 275 -8.27 17.06 9.20
N GLU A 276 -9.08 17.07 8.14
CA GLU A 276 -10.45 16.55 8.17
C GLU A 276 -10.50 15.04 8.37
N VAL A 277 -9.61 14.30 7.71
CA VAL A 277 -9.49 12.84 7.90
C VAL A 277 -9.03 12.52 9.32
N HIS A 278 -8.05 13.26 9.85
CA HIS A 278 -7.60 13.12 11.23
C HIS A 278 -8.76 13.28 12.22
N ASP A 279 -9.54 14.35 12.08
CA ASP A 279 -10.62 14.68 13.00
C ASP A 279 -11.74 13.62 12.95
N LEU A 280 -12.09 13.13 11.77
CA LEU A 280 -13.05 12.02 11.61
C LEU A 280 -12.59 10.72 12.28
N ILE A 281 -11.30 10.41 12.21
CA ILE A 281 -10.74 9.23 12.86
C ILE A 281 -10.80 9.39 14.38
N MET A 282 -10.42 10.56 14.91
CA MET A 282 -10.47 10.85 16.34
C MET A 282 -11.91 10.81 16.89
N GLN A 283 -12.89 11.21 16.07
CA GLN A 283 -14.32 11.16 16.40
C GLN A 283 -14.96 9.79 16.10
N LYS A 284 -14.22 8.85 15.47
CA LYS A 284 -14.69 7.54 15.00
C LYS A 284 -15.82 7.62 13.96
N GLU A 285 -15.86 8.68 13.17
CA GLU A 285 -16.85 8.90 12.11
C GLU A 285 -16.41 8.25 10.78
N PHE A 286 -16.12 6.96 10.80
CA PHE A 286 -15.55 6.20 9.68
C PHE A 286 -16.45 6.11 8.44
N SER A 287 -17.76 6.31 8.59
CA SER A 287 -18.71 6.26 7.46
C SER A 287 -18.48 7.38 6.44
N THR A 288 -17.99 8.53 6.90
CA THR A 288 -17.78 9.73 6.09
C THR A 288 -16.48 9.71 5.30
N LEU A 289 -15.49 8.91 5.73
CA LEU A 289 -14.14 8.87 5.12
C LEU A 289 -14.16 8.57 3.62
N HIS A 290 -15.01 7.65 3.16
CA HIS A 290 -15.07 7.27 1.74
C HIS A 290 -15.57 8.42 0.85
N SER A 291 -16.54 9.21 1.32
CA SER A 291 -17.07 10.35 0.57
C SER A 291 -16.02 11.46 0.46
N ILE A 292 -15.30 11.73 1.53
CA ILE A 292 -14.20 12.71 1.54
C ILE A 292 -13.07 12.25 0.61
N SER A 293 -12.66 10.99 0.69
CA SER A 293 -11.65 10.42 -0.20
C SER A 293 -11.98 10.70 -1.66
N LYS A 294 -13.22 10.46 -2.06
CA LYS A 294 -13.65 10.66 -3.44
C LYS A 294 -13.72 12.14 -3.85
N GLN A 295 -14.27 12.99 -2.99
CA GLN A 295 -14.52 14.40 -3.32
C GLN A 295 -13.27 15.27 -3.21
N LYS A 296 -12.47 15.07 -2.17
CA LYS A 296 -11.36 15.95 -1.83
C LYS A 296 -10.04 15.48 -2.46
N PHE A 297 -9.74 14.18 -2.37
CA PHE A 297 -8.41 13.69 -2.71
C PHE A 297 -8.28 13.16 -4.12
N LYS A 298 -9.37 12.82 -4.81
CA LYS A 298 -9.29 12.36 -6.21
C LYS A 298 -8.62 13.39 -7.10
N LYS A 299 -8.91 14.68 -6.91
CA LYS A 299 -8.23 15.77 -7.63
C LYS A 299 -6.71 15.78 -7.42
N TYR A 300 -6.22 15.49 -6.21
CA TYR A 300 -4.78 15.44 -5.91
C TYR A 300 -4.12 14.15 -6.44
N SER A 301 -4.91 13.10 -6.64
CA SER A 301 -4.45 11.87 -7.24
C SER A 301 -4.34 11.97 -8.77
N ASP A 302 -5.27 12.68 -9.40
CA ASP A 302 -5.39 12.80 -10.85
C ASP A 302 -4.67 14.05 -11.40
N ASP A 303 -4.78 15.16 -10.66
CA ASP A 303 -4.16 16.44 -11.00
C ASP A 303 -2.83 16.60 -10.29
N LEU A 304 -1.77 16.12 -10.78
CA LEU A 304 -0.58 16.92 -10.70
C LEU A 304 -0.06 17.33 -9.29
N ILE A 305 1.08 16.95 -9.09
CA ILE A 305 2.06 17.85 -9.61
C ILE A 305 2.54 18.88 -8.63
N HIS A 306 2.55 18.53 -7.43
CA HIS A 306 3.59 19.18 -6.66
C HIS A 306 4.76 18.20 -6.63
N GLU A 307 5.88 18.53 -7.27
CA GLU A 307 7.07 17.66 -7.29
C GLU A 307 7.52 17.30 -5.87
N ASN A 308 7.14 18.13 -4.89
CA ASN A 308 7.59 18.06 -3.52
C ASN A 308 6.67 17.29 -2.57
N TYR A 309 5.43 16.95 -2.94
CA TYR A 309 4.54 16.15 -2.08
C TYR A 309 3.68 15.13 -2.83
N SER A 310 3.23 14.10 -2.10
CA SER A 310 2.25 13.12 -2.55
C SER A 310 1.09 13.08 -1.56
N VAL A 311 -0.15 13.19 -2.07
CA VAL A 311 -1.39 13.03 -1.29
C VAL A 311 -2.13 11.84 -1.83
N GLY A 312 -2.56 10.92 -0.93
CA GLY A 312 -3.33 9.73 -1.27
C GLY A 312 -4.83 9.92 -1.13
N LEU A 313 -5.59 9.01 -1.73
CA LEU A 313 -7.03 8.90 -1.49
C LEU A 313 -7.36 8.63 -0.01
N ASP A 314 -6.41 8.14 0.74
CA ASP A 314 -6.48 7.91 2.18
C ASP A 314 -6.24 9.18 3.03
N GLY A 315 -5.95 10.32 2.39
CA GLY A 315 -5.61 11.57 3.07
C GLY A 315 -4.20 11.62 3.63
N ILE A 316 -3.38 10.58 3.42
CA ILE A 316 -1.99 10.59 3.84
C ILE A 316 -1.17 11.48 2.91
N VAL A 317 -0.39 12.37 3.53
CA VAL A 317 0.51 13.32 2.86
C VAL A 317 1.94 12.89 3.13
N VAL A 318 2.77 12.84 2.09
CA VAL A 318 4.22 12.69 2.22
C VAL A 318 4.90 13.79 1.41
N LYS A 319 5.81 14.52 2.05
CA LYS A 319 6.51 15.66 1.46
C LYS A 319 8.02 15.52 1.70
N TYR A 320 8.83 15.97 0.72
CA TYR A 320 10.23 16.24 1.01
C TYR A 320 10.32 17.43 1.97
N ARG A 321 11.16 17.32 2.98
CA ARG A 321 11.45 18.40 3.91
C ARG A 321 12.60 19.23 3.34
N ASP A 322 12.36 20.52 3.13
CA ASP A 322 13.38 21.47 2.77
C ASP A 322 14.41 21.60 3.92
N TYR A 323 15.70 21.73 3.59
CA TYR A 323 16.78 21.94 4.54
C TYR A 323 16.76 23.34 5.12
#